data_6f7aa0866c3e20afe0af3116834a098e
#
_entry.id   6f7aa0866c3e20afe0af3116834a098e
#
_cell.length_a   1.000
_cell.length_b   1.000
_cell.length_c   1.000
_cell.angle_alpha   90.00
_cell.angle_beta   90.00
_cell.angle_gamma   90.00
#
_symmetry.space_group_name_H-M   'P 1'
#
loop_
_entity.id
_entity.type
_entity.pdbx_description
1 polymer ?
#
loop_
_entity_poly.entity_id
_entity_poly.type
_entity_poly.pdbx_seq_one_letter_code
_entity_poly.pdbx_strand_id
1 'polypeptide(L)'
;MHLKTTRAVGWAGRGSASGLLLLMVLGALPRASGAATAPIQAVVSISMTVSDMDRSVAFYRTVLNFETVSDREVAGDDYEHLYGVFGARVRIVALRLGDERLKLEEFIAPRGRPIPVDSRSNDAWFQHVAIVVRDMDQAFDRLRGQHVQFASTGPQVLPQWNPNAGGIAAFYFRDPDGHSLEILHFPPGKGDPKWQSAGDALFLGIDHSAIVVADTDASLRYYHDTLGLKIAGGSENYGPEQERLNNVFGARLRITALRAERGPGIELLEYLAPRSGRPMPVDTQSNDVWNWHIDMQAEVPQTDAAVRRQHYRYVSAGPIRFTSGERASALMLRDPDGHETLLESN
;
A
#
# COMPACT_ATOMS: atom_id res chain seq x y z
N MET A 1 -16.76 -51.03 57.92
CA MET A 1 -17.90 -51.67 58.63
C MET A 1 -19.07 -51.73 57.66
N HIS A 2 -19.41 -52.99 57.22
CA HIS A 2 -20.61 -53.44 56.50
C HIS A 2 -20.97 -52.78 55.13
N LEU A 3 -20.59 -53.44 54.07
CA LEU A 3 -21.31 -54.47 53.24
C LEU A 3 -22.85 -54.50 53.39
N LYS A 4 -23.55 -54.33 52.23
CA LYS A 4 -24.52 -55.29 51.76
C LYS A 4 -24.86 -55.11 50.26
N THR A 5 -24.66 -56.20 49.55
CA THR A 5 -25.12 -56.58 48.23
C THR A 5 -26.61 -56.92 48.20
N THR A 6 -27.29 -56.73 47.07
CA THR A 6 -28.31 -57.64 46.50
C THR A 6 -28.71 -57.19 45.10
N ARG A 7 -28.37 -57.96 44.12
CA ARG A 7 -29.03 -58.99 43.30
C ARG A 7 -30.16 -58.51 42.38
N ALA A 8 -29.96 -58.84 41.12
CA ALA A 8 -30.75 -58.75 39.92
C ALA A 8 -32.11 -59.45 39.94
N VAL A 9 -33.06 -58.99 39.16
CA VAL A 9 -34.05 -59.82 38.43
C VAL A 9 -34.30 -59.23 37.07
N GLY A 10 -34.11 -60.07 36.04
CA GLY A 10 -34.38 -59.68 34.66
C GLY A 10 -35.87 -59.90 34.31
N TRP A 11 -36.31 -59.23 33.30
CA TRP A 11 -37.47 -59.69 32.51
C TRP A 11 -37.28 -59.23 31.03
N ALA A 12 -37.45 -60.25 30.17
CA ALA A 12 -37.44 -60.11 28.74
C ALA A 12 -38.79 -59.63 28.22
N GLY A 13 -38.81 -58.64 27.36
CA GLY A 13 -39.96 -58.24 26.61
C GLY A 13 -39.57 -57.90 25.17
N ARG A 14 -39.91 -58.78 24.23
CA ARG A 14 -39.81 -58.55 22.78
C ARG A 14 -40.90 -57.55 22.36
N GLY A 15 -40.46 -56.43 21.76
CA GLY A 15 -41.34 -55.49 21.08
C GLY A 15 -40.64 -55.01 19.82
N SER A 16 -41.07 -55.56 18.68
CA SER A 16 -40.71 -55.09 17.34
C SER A 16 -41.36 -53.74 17.08
N ALA A 17 -40.56 -52.70 16.95
CA ALA A 17 -40.97 -51.40 16.43
C ALA A 17 -40.15 -51.08 15.19
N SER A 18 -40.83 -51.09 14.03
CA SER A 18 -40.29 -50.64 12.74
C SER A 18 -40.06 -49.15 12.82
N GLY A 19 -38.80 -48.76 12.98
CA GLY A 19 -38.35 -47.36 12.91
C GLY A 19 -38.16 -46.96 11.47
N LEU A 20 -38.96 -46.06 10.98
CA LEU A 20 -38.87 -45.39 9.70
C LEU A 20 -37.61 -44.48 9.75
N LEU A 21 -36.57 -44.88 9.04
CA LEU A 21 -35.32 -44.08 8.91
C LEU A 21 -35.57 -42.97 7.92
N LEU A 22 -35.86 -41.74 8.42
CA LEU A 22 -36.01 -40.54 7.63
C LEU A 22 -34.57 -40.09 7.24
N LEU A 23 -34.09 -40.45 6.04
CA LEU A 23 -32.89 -39.90 5.47
C LEU A 23 -33.11 -38.41 5.15
N MET A 24 -32.66 -37.50 6.02
CA MET A 24 -32.47 -36.10 5.64
C MET A 24 -31.27 -36.02 4.67
N VAL A 25 -31.59 -35.93 3.38
CA VAL A 25 -30.63 -35.47 2.38
C VAL A 25 -30.42 -33.99 2.61
N LEU A 26 -29.37 -33.64 3.37
CA LEU A 26 -28.85 -32.27 3.36
C LEU A 26 -28.29 -31.99 1.97
N GLY A 27 -29.13 -31.38 1.12
CA GLY A 27 -28.69 -30.82 -0.15
C GLY A 27 -27.63 -29.77 0.15
N ALA A 28 -26.37 -30.11 -0.16
CA ALA A 28 -25.33 -29.10 -0.24
C ALA A 28 -25.71 -28.12 -1.34
N LEU A 29 -26.19 -26.94 -0.96
CA LEU A 29 -26.34 -25.82 -1.88
C LEU A 29 -24.96 -25.58 -2.50
N PRO A 30 -24.86 -25.53 -3.84
CA PRO A 30 -23.60 -25.17 -4.46
C PRO A 30 -23.23 -23.76 -3.94
N ARG A 31 -22.10 -23.65 -3.24
CA ARG A 31 -21.47 -22.35 -3.03
C ARG A 31 -21.29 -21.76 -4.42
N ALA A 32 -21.95 -20.64 -4.69
CA ALA A 32 -21.68 -19.87 -5.88
C ALA A 32 -20.16 -19.60 -5.88
N SER A 33 -19.46 -20.27 -6.77
CA SER A 33 -18.07 -19.99 -7.06
C SER A 33 -18.08 -18.55 -7.63
N GLY A 34 -17.82 -17.57 -6.76
CA GLY A 34 -17.62 -16.20 -7.21
C GLY A 34 -16.53 -16.27 -8.28
N ALA A 35 -16.80 -15.72 -9.45
CA ALA A 35 -15.80 -15.59 -10.49
C ALA A 35 -14.53 -15.04 -9.84
N ALA A 36 -13.43 -15.78 -9.94
CA ALA A 36 -12.14 -15.33 -9.42
C ALA A 36 -11.84 -13.98 -10.08
N THR A 37 -11.57 -12.98 -9.27
CA THR A 37 -11.16 -11.66 -9.77
C THR A 37 -9.87 -11.87 -10.56
N ALA A 38 -9.77 -11.30 -11.76
CA ALA A 38 -8.50 -11.29 -12.47
C ALA A 38 -7.48 -10.52 -11.59
N PRO A 39 -6.36 -11.12 -11.22
CA PRO A 39 -5.41 -10.49 -10.31
C PRO A 39 -4.82 -9.22 -10.95
N ILE A 40 -4.45 -8.26 -10.11
CA ILE A 40 -3.67 -7.10 -10.54
C ILE A 40 -2.38 -7.59 -11.22
N GLN A 41 -2.14 -7.15 -12.44
CA GLN A 41 -1.01 -7.61 -13.26
C GLN A 41 0.27 -6.83 -12.93
N ALA A 42 0.14 -5.54 -12.65
CA ALA A 42 1.27 -4.67 -12.35
C ALA A 42 0.89 -3.53 -11.42
N VAL A 43 1.83 -3.10 -10.59
CA VAL A 43 1.86 -1.75 -10.04
C VAL A 43 2.60 -0.89 -11.08
N VAL A 44 1.88 0.03 -11.71
CA VAL A 44 2.39 0.79 -12.87
C VAL A 44 3.19 2.01 -12.42
N SER A 45 2.72 2.67 -11.38
CA SER A 45 3.33 3.86 -10.79
C SER A 45 2.79 4.11 -9.38
N ILE A 46 3.47 4.99 -8.68
CA ILE A 46 2.99 5.63 -7.46
C ILE A 46 2.69 7.07 -7.83
N SER A 47 1.54 7.61 -7.45
CA SER A 47 1.12 8.97 -7.76
C SER A 47 0.96 9.79 -6.50
N MET A 48 1.51 11.01 -6.49
CA MET A 48 1.54 11.91 -5.34
C MET A 48 0.99 13.28 -5.73
N THR A 49 0.08 13.82 -4.92
CA THR A 49 -0.38 15.20 -5.09
C THR A 49 0.68 16.17 -4.58
N VAL A 50 1.09 17.14 -5.41
CA VAL A 50 2.09 18.17 -5.07
C VAL A 50 1.50 19.56 -5.13
N SER A 51 2.05 20.49 -4.35
CA SER A 51 1.54 21.88 -4.30
C SER A 51 2.16 22.81 -5.35
N ASP A 52 3.34 22.42 -5.88
CA ASP A 52 4.10 23.19 -6.88
C ASP A 52 4.91 22.20 -7.73
N MET A 53 4.46 21.98 -8.97
CA MET A 53 5.04 21.00 -9.88
C MET A 53 6.49 21.31 -10.23
N ASP A 54 6.81 22.57 -10.52
CA ASP A 54 8.16 22.92 -10.98
C ASP A 54 9.19 22.72 -9.86
N ARG A 55 8.84 23.09 -8.63
CA ARG A 55 9.67 22.86 -7.45
C ARG A 55 9.86 21.36 -7.20
N SER A 56 8.78 20.58 -7.26
CA SER A 56 8.84 19.14 -7.03
C SER A 56 9.65 18.43 -8.11
N VAL A 57 9.41 18.71 -9.40
CA VAL A 57 10.19 18.14 -10.51
C VAL A 57 11.66 18.49 -10.38
N ALA A 58 11.99 19.75 -10.04
CA ALA A 58 13.39 20.16 -9.82
C ALA A 58 14.05 19.32 -8.72
N PHE A 59 13.36 19.11 -7.59
CA PHE A 59 13.85 18.29 -6.49
C PHE A 59 14.12 16.83 -6.91
N TYR A 60 13.11 16.15 -7.47
CA TYR A 60 13.23 14.74 -7.86
C TYR A 60 14.34 14.54 -8.90
N ARG A 61 14.50 15.46 -9.85
CA ARG A 61 15.53 15.38 -10.88
C ARG A 61 16.93 15.66 -10.33
N THR A 62 17.10 16.75 -9.58
CA THR A 62 18.44 17.22 -9.19
C THR A 62 18.97 16.50 -7.95
N VAL A 63 18.11 16.14 -7.00
CA VAL A 63 18.49 15.47 -5.75
C VAL A 63 18.53 13.96 -5.92
N LEU A 64 17.52 13.39 -6.57
CA LEU A 64 17.27 11.93 -6.60
C LEU A 64 17.50 11.31 -7.99
N ASN A 65 17.92 12.08 -8.98
CA ASN A 65 18.26 11.62 -10.33
C ASN A 65 17.09 11.04 -11.13
N PHE A 66 15.84 11.40 -10.82
CA PHE A 66 14.72 11.02 -11.66
C PHE A 66 14.78 11.70 -13.04
N GLU A 67 14.29 11.02 -14.06
CA GLU A 67 14.13 11.54 -15.42
C GLU A 67 12.67 11.88 -15.68
N THR A 68 12.39 13.02 -16.32
CA THR A 68 11.03 13.35 -16.76
C THR A 68 10.69 12.55 -18.01
N VAL A 69 9.57 11.83 -17.97
CA VAL A 69 9.05 11.01 -19.08
C VAL A 69 7.96 11.75 -19.85
N SER A 70 7.03 12.38 -19.14
CA SER A 70 5.95 13.16 -19.73
C SER A 70 5.53 14.29 -18.81
N ASP A 71 4.94 15.34 -19.39
CA ASP A 71 4.36 16.50 -18.70
C ASP A 71 3.09 16.90 -19.47
N ARG A 72 1.94 16.84 -18.81
CA ARG A 72 0.66 17.11 -19.45
C ARG A 72 -0.34 17.69 -18.47
N GLU A 73 -1.31 18.40 -19.00
CA GLU A 73 -2.44 18.92 -18.25
C GLU A 73 -3.73 18.19 -18.69
N VAL A 74 -4.59 17.89 -17.72
CA VAL A 74 -5.87 17.23 -17.90
C VAL A 74 -6.97 17.99 -17.18
N ALA A 75 -8.18 17.96 -17.74
CA ALA A 75 -9.38 18.56 -17.18
C ALA A 75 -10.63 17.95 -17.84
N GLY A 76 -11.79 18.31 -17.35
CA GLY A 76 -13.10 17.89 -17.87
C GLY A 76 -13.75 16.80 -17.05
N ASP A 77 -14.99 16.48 -17.42
CA ASP A 77 -15.92 15.64 -16.63
C ASP A 77 -15.32 14.28 -16.27
N ASP A 78 -14.58 13.63 -17.17
CA ASP A 78 -13.96 12.32 -16.91
C ASP A 78 -12.97 12.39 -15.74
N TYR A 79 -12.17 13.45 -15.67
CA TYR A 79 -11.19 13.66 -14.59
C TYR A 79 -11.85 14.13 -13.30
N GLU A 80 -12.89 14.98 -13.39
CA GLU A 80 -13.68 15.37 -12.22
C GLU A 80 -14.34 14.14 -11.58
N HIS A 81 -14.93 13.28 -12.39
CA HIS A 81 -15.54 12.04 -11.92
C HIS A 81 -14.51 11.01 -11.43
N LEU A 82 -13.30 10.98 -12.03
CA LEU A 82 -12.24 10.08 -11.60
C LEU A 82 -11.72 10.45 -10.21
N TYR A 83 -11.34 11.72 -10.03
CA TYR A 83 -10.77 12.21 -8.77
C TYR A 83 -11.83 12.54 -7.70
N GLY A 84 -13.11 12.58 -8.08
CA GLY A 84 -14.19 13.03 -7.18
C GLY A 84 -14.03 14.51 -6.79
N VAL A 85 -13.38 15.32 -7.63
CA VAL A 85 -13.10 16.74 -7.38
C VAL A 85 -13.72 17.57 -8.49
N PHE A 86 -14.73 18.34 -8.15
CA PHE A 86 -15.43 19.20 -9.12
C PHE A 86 -14.52 20.34 -9.62
N GLY A 87 -14.50 20.56 -10.94
CA GLY A 87 -13.66 21.55 -11.60
C GLY A 87 -12.18 21.18 -11.61
N ALA A 88 -11.85 19.89 -11.47
CA ALA A 88 -10.47 19.43 -11.45
C ALA A 88 -9.72 19.76 -12.75
N ARG A 89 -8.63 20.50 -12.59
CA ARG A 89 -7.63 20.78 -13.60
C ARG A 89 -6.28 20.41 -13.04
N VAL A 90 -5.65 19.38 -13.60
CA VAL A 90 -4.49 18.71 -13.00
C VAL A 90 -3.33 18.68 -13.99
N ARG A 91 -2.15 19.15 -13.58
CA ARG A 91 -0.90 18.90 -14.29
C ARG A 91 -0.30 17.62 -13.76
N ILE A 92 0.02 16.69 -14.64
CA ILE A 92 0.56 15.37 -14.32
C ILE A 92 1.93 15.26 -14.97
N VAL A 93 2.97 15.06 -14.15
CA VAL A 93 4.33 14.79 -14.63
C VAL A 93 4.72 13.39 -14.24
N ALA A 94 5.02 12.56 -15.23
CA ALA A 94 5.58 11.25 -15.00
C ALA A 94 7.11 11.31 -14.94
N LEU A 95 7.66 10.78 -13.87
CA LEU A 95 9.08 10.65 -13.60
C LEU A 95 9.48 9.17 -13.63
N ARG A 96 10.73 8.88 -13.97
CA ARG A 96 11.30 7.53 -14.00
C ARG A 96 12.60 7.48 -13.20
N LEU A 97 12.78 6.40 -12.42
CA LEU A 97 14.04 6.04 -11.81
C LEU A 97 14.25 4.53 -12.01
N GLY A 98 15.31 4.13 -12.70
CA GLY A 98 15.45 2.75 -13.17
C GLY A 98 14.29 2.33 -14.06
N ASP A 99 13.60 1.26 -13.69
CA ASP A 99 12.44 0.75 -14.41
C ASP A 99 11.12 1.29 -13.87
N GLU A 100 11.12 1.91 -12.68
CA GLU A 100 9.92 2.32 -11.96
C GLU A 100 9.52 3.76 -12.26
N ARG A 101 8.23 4.03 -12.07
CA ARG A 101 7.62 5.32 -12.32
C ARG A 101 7.02 5.93 -11.07
N LEU A 102 7.21 7.25 -10.95
CA LEU A 102 6.53 8.12 -10.00
C LEU A 102 5.76 9.16 -10.80
N LYS A 103 4.50 9.40 -10.48
CA LYS A 103 3.73 10.51 -11.03
C LYS A 103 3.57 11.61 -9.97
N LEU A 104 3.77 12.83 -10.37
CA LEU A 104 3.43 14.00 -9.57
C LEU A 104 2.17 14.64 -10.17
N GLU A 105 1.21 15.00 -9.32
CA GLU A 105 -0.08 15.55 -9.72
C GLU A 105 -0.29 16.90 -9.01
N GLU A 106 -0.24 17.99 -9.74
CA GLU A 106 -0.60 19.31 -9.21
C GLU A 106 -2.03 19.66 -9.60
N PHE A 107 -2.91 19.73 -8.61
CA PHE A 107 -4.24 20.29 -8.83
C PHE A 107 -4.13 21.82 -8.96
N ILE A 108 -4.08 22.29 -10.22
CA ILE A 108 -4.05 23.72 -10.54
C ILE A 108 -5.31 24.39 -9.98
N ALA A 109 -6.46 23.70 -10.11
CA ALA A 109 -7.75 24.07 -9.55
C ALA A 109 -8.62 22.80 -9.32
N PRO A 110 -9.40 22.77 -8.23
CA PRO A 110 -9.17 23.50 -6.98
C PRO A 110 -7.92 22.98 -6.26
N ARG A 111 -7.18 23.83 -5.60
CA ARG A 111 -6.04 23.43 -4.78
C ARG A 111 -6.53 22.76 -3.51
N GLY A 112 -5.84 21.69 -3.07
CA GLY A 112 -6.13 20.99 -1.83
C GLY A 112 -5.37 21.56 -0.63
N ARG A 113 -5.53 20.90 0.49
CA ARG A 113 -4.92 21.26 1.78
C ARG A 113 -3.47 20.77 1.85
N PRO A 114 -2.56 21.51 2.50
CA PRO A 114 -1.17 21.09 2.68
C PRO A 114 -1.06 19.94 3.71
N ILE A 115 0.03 19.19 3.65
CA ILE A 115 0.35 18.18 4.67
C ILE A 115 0.43 18.88 6.04
N PRO A 116 -0.24 18.35 7.09
CA PRO A 116 -0.13 18.89 8.43
C PRO A 116 1.32 18.89 8.91
N VAL A 117 1.81 20.04 9.37
CA VAL A 117 3.23 20.23 9.77
C VAL A 117 3.67 19.34 10.93
N ASP A 118 2.71 18.87 11.73
CA ASP A 118 2.90 17.98 12.87
C ASP A 118 2.69 16.49 12.52
N SER A 119 2.67 16.15 11.22
CA SER A 119 2.52 14.78 10.74
C SER A 119 3.62 13.87 11.25
N ARG A 120 3.24 12.66 11.67
CA ARG A 120 4.11 11.63 12.23
C ARG A 120 4.11 10.40 11.34
N SER A 121 5.15 9.59 11.44
CA SER A 121 5.26 8.35 10.66
C SER A 121 4.25 7.26 11.06
N ASN A 122 3.51 7.44 12.15
CA ASN A 122 2.43 6.53 12.56
C ASN A 122 1.02 7.08 12.31
N ASP A 123 0.87 8.26 11.70
CA ASP A 123 -0.44 8.74 11.26
C ASP A 123 -0.93 7.93 10.06
N ALA A 124 -2.24 7.70 9.93
CA ALA A 124 -2.79 6.86 8.86
C ALA A 124 -2.61 7.43 7.44
N TRP A 125 -2.34 8.72 7.27
CA TRP A 125 -1.96 9.29 5.97
C TRP A 125 -0.47 9.24 5.68
N PHE A 126 0.34 8.64 6.58
CA PHE A 126 1.75 8.43 6.29
C PHE A 126 1.89 7.40 5.16
N GLN A 127 2.57 7.83 4.13
CA GLN A 127 3.00 7.00 3.02
C GLN A 127 4.43 7.38 2.67
N HIS A 128 5.22 6.42 2.19
CA HIS A 128 6.54 6.74 1.64
C HIS A 128 6.80 5.97 0.34
N VAL A 129 7.73 6.51 -0.45
CA VAL A 129 8.36 5.81 -1.58
C VAL A 129 9.75 5.39 -1.13
N ALA A 130 10.04 4.09 -1.21
CA ALA A 130 11.35 3.52 -0.90
C ALA A 130 12.24 3.47 -2.14
N ILE A 131 13.26 4.31 -2.15
CA ILE A 131 14.23 4.46 -3.24
C ILE A 131 15.48 3.66 -2.88
N VAL A 132 15.80 2.66 -3.69
CA VAL A 132 16.98 1.84 -3.47
C VAL A 132 18.24 2.60 -3.85
N VAL A 133 19.23 2.55 -2.96
CA VAL A 133 20.54 3.16 -3.17
C VAL A 133 21.64 2.11 -3.16
N ARG A 134 22.67 2.33 -3.99
CA ARG A 134 23.84 1.47 -4.03
C ARG A 134 24.72 1.61 -2.78
N ASP A 135 24.77 2.80 -2.24
CA ASP A 135 25.61 3.15 -1.09
C ASP A 135 24.84 4.12 -0.19
N MET A 136 24.58 3.68 1.04
CA MET A 136 23.80 4.47 2.01
C MET A 136 24.54 5.74 2.45
N ASP A 137 25.84 5.65 2.68
CA ASP A 137 26.62 6.79 3.18
C ASP A 137 26.72 7.89 2.11
N GLN A 138 27.01 7.52 0.86
CA GLN A 138 27.03 8.47 -0.26
C GLN A 138 25.66 9.11 -0.51
N ALA A 139 24.58 8.32 -0.45
CA ALA A 139 23.23 8.84 -0.64
C ALA A 139 22.83 9.78 0.50
N PHE A 140 23.13 9.41 1.74
CA PHE A 140 22.87 10.27 2.90
C PHE A 140 23.67 11.57 2.86
N ASP A 141 24.95 11.52 2.52
CA ASP A 141 25.80 12.71 2.38
C ASP A 141 25.27 13.66 1.29
N ARG A 142 24.79 13.11 0.17
CA ARG A 142 24.14 13.90 -0.88
C ARG A 142 22.86 14.57 -0.37
N LEU A 143 21.97 13.84 0.29
CA LEU A 143 20.73 14.40 0.86
C LEU A 143 21.03 15.48 1.89
N ARG A 144 22.01 15.26 2.76
CA ARG A 144 22.47 16.24 3.75
C ARG A 144 23.00 17.50 3.07
N GLY A 145 23.80 17.35 2.02
CA GLY A 145 24.33 18.46 1.24
C GLY A 145 23.26 19.28 0.51
N GLN A 146 22.12 18.68 0.22
CA GLN A 146 20.93 19.35 -0.35
C GLN A 146 19.97 19.90 0.71
N HIS A 147 20.34 19.82 1.99
CA HIS A 147 19.55 20.33 3.12
C HIS A 147 18.12 19.78 3.20
N VAL A 148 17.90 18.50 2.82
CA VAL A 148 16.58 17.88 2.95
C VAL A 148 16.16 17.83 4.41
N GLN A 149 14.84 17.92 4.66
CA GLN A 149 14.31 17.75 6.00
C GLN A 149 14.35 16.26 6.39
N PHE A 150 14.98 15.94 7.52
CA PHE A 150 15.02 14.60 8.06
C PHE A 150 13.71 14.22 8.74
N ALA A 151 13.22 13.01 8.46
CA ALA A 151 12.15 12.37 9.20
C ALA A 151 12.72 11.36 10.21
N SER A 152 13.74 10.58 9.80
CA SER A 152 14.53 9.76 10.74
C SER A 152 15.55 10.63 11.50
N THR A 153 16.06 10.11 12.62
CA THR A 153 17.15 10.76 13.35
C THR A 153 18.51 10.65 12.64
N GLY A 154 18.62 9.77 11.65
CA GLY A 154 19.78 9.44 10.82
C GLY A 154 19.60 8.06 10.20
N PRO A 155 20.50 7.61 9.31
CA PRO A 155 20.48 6.26 8.75
C PRO A 155 20.51 5.21 9.88
N GLN A 156 19.68 4.18 9.72
CA GLN A 156 19.60 3.05 10.65
C GLN A 156 19.90 1.76 9.88
N VAL A 157 20.64 0.85 10.53
CA VAL A 157 20.83 -0.53 10.04
C VAL A 157 19.96 -1.43 10.92
N LEU A 158 19.00 -2.11 10.31
CA LEU A 158 18.09 -2.97 11.04
C LEU A 158 18.81 -4.16 11.65
N PRO A 159 18.47 -4.57 12.88
CA PRO A 159 19.26 -5.51 13.68
C PRO A 159 19.23 -6.93 13.10
N GLN A 160 20.36 -7.63 13.19
CA GLN A 160 20.56 -8.98 12.64
C GLN A 160 19.64 -10.06 13.23
N TRP A 161 19.05 -9.83 14.41
CA TRP A 161 18.08 -10.75 14.98
C TRP A 161 16.76 -10.81 14.18
N ASN A 162 16.48 -9.81 13.34
CA ASN A 162 15.33 -9.84 12.44
C ASN A 162 15.69 -10.62 11.17
N PRO A 163 15.14 -11.82 10.95
CA PRO A 163 15.59 -12.68 9.85
C PRO A 163 15.29 -12.09 8.47
N ASN A 164 14.21 -11.29 8.36
CA ASN A 164 13.78 -10.74 7.08
C ASN A 164 14.39 -9.36 6.80
N ALA A 165 14.45 -8.50 7.80
CA ALA A 165 14.91 -7.12 7.64
C ALA A 165 16.35 -6.86 8.11
N GLY A 166 16.98 -7.80 8.84
CA GLY A 166 18.33 -7.60 9.41
C GLY A 166 19.38 -7.26 8.38
N GLY A 167 20.16 -6.22 8.68
CA GLY A 167 21.22 -5.71 7.81
C GLY A 167 20.77 -4.72 6.74
N ILE A 168 19.47 -4.57 6.51
CA ILE A 168 18.96 -3.51 5.63
C ILE A 168 19.21 -2.16 6.29
N ALA A 169 19.80 -1.22 5.53
CA ALA A 169 19.98 0.15 5.97
C ALA A 169 18.87 1.04 5.37
N ALA A 170 18.32 1.94 6.18
CA ALA A 170 17.21 2.78 5.79
C ALA A 170 17.31 4.18 6.42
N PHE A 171 16.74 5.18 5.75
CA PHE A 171 16.67 6.55 6.22
C PHE A 171 15.48 7.28 5.62
N TYR A 172 14.62 7.89 6.47
CA TYR A 172 13.48 8.68 6.03
C TYR A 172 13.81 10.17 6.00
N PHE A 173 13.38 10.82 4.94
CA PHE A 173 13.49 12.27 4.73
C PHE A 173 12.23 12.80 4.05
N ARG A 174 12.14 14.10 3.86
CA ARG A 174 10.98 14.75 3.26
C ARG A 174 11.35 15.46 1.98
N ASP A 175 10.42 15.41 1.02
CA ASP A 175 10.46 16.26 -0.17
C ASP A 175 10.02 17.70 0.16
N PRO A 176 10.02 18.64 -0.81
CA PRO A 176 9.66 20.04 -0.58
C PRO A 176 8.22 20.28 -0.10
N ASP A 177 7.29 19.34 -0.31
CA ASP A 177 5.91 19.41 0.17
C ASP A 177 5.71 18.75 1.52
N GLY A 178 6.72 18.01 1.99
CA GLY A 178 6.69 17.26 3.25
C GLY A 178 6.30 15.80 3.10
N HIS A 179 6.21 15.27 1.87
CA HIS A 179 6.03 13.83 1.66
C HIS A 179 7.23 13.06 2.19
N SER A 180 6.95 11.94 2.82
CA SER A 180 8.02 11.07 3.31
C SER A 180 8.58 10.23 2.17
N LEU A 181 9.91 10.21 2.08
CA LEU A 181 10.67 9.37 1.17
C LEU A 181 11.65 8.53 2.01
N GLU A 182 11.99 7.36 1.50
CA GLU A 182 12.99 6.49 2.10
C GLU A 182 14.14 6.27 1.12
N ILE A 183 15.38 6.35 1.58
CA ILE A 183 16.49 5.66 0.91
C ILE A 183 16.75 4.33 1.61
N LEU A 184 16.95 3.28 0.81
CA LEU A 184 17.00 1.90 1.24
C LEU A 184 18.21 1.20 0.61
N HIS A 185 19.07 0.58 1.42
CA HIS A 185 20.18 -0.22 0.94
C HIS A 185 20.04 -1.67 1.38
N PHE A 186 20.05 -2.59 0.41
CA PHE A 186 20.01 -4.01 0.65
C PHE A 186 21.42 -4.60 0.73
N PRO A 187 21.79 -5.28 1.83
CA PRO A 187 23.03 -6.03 1.87
C PRO A 187 22.99 -7.22 0.91
N PRO A 188 24.14 -7.84 0.59
CA PRO A 188 24.21 -9.00 -0.28
C PRO A 188 23.22 -10.11 0.12
N GLY A 189 22.47 -10.62 -0.88
CA GLY A 189 21.46 -11.67 -0.69
C GLY A 189 20.11 -11.22 -0.13
N LYS A 190 19.88 -9.90 0.02
CA LYS A 190 18.59 -9.33 0.40
C LYS A 190 18.02 -8.45 -0.73
N GLY A 191 16.68 -8.26 -0.70
CA GLY A 191 15.96 -7.51 -1.72
C GLY A 191 15.85 -8.26 -3.06
N ASP A 192 15.39 -7.55 -4.08
CA ASP A 192 15.36 -8.08 -5.44
C ASP A 192 16.79 -8.22 -5.98
N PRO A 193 17.15 -9.34 -6.64
CA PRO A 193 18.49 -9.52 -7.24
C PRO A 193 18.92 -8.38 -8.19
N LYS A 194 17.97 -7.68 -8.82
CA LYS A 194 18.26 -6.53 -9.68
C LYS A 194 19.03 -5.42 -8.94
N TRP A 195 18.77 -5.23 -7.65
CA TRP A 195 19.44 -4.21 -6.84
C TRP A 195 20.91 -4.51 -6.57
N GLN A 196 21.29 -5.79 -6.68
CA GLN A 196 22.68 -6.23 -6.50
C GLN A 196 23.53 -6.06 -7.77
N SER A 197 22.89 -5.89 -8.93
CA SER A 197 23.53 -5.83 -10.26
C SER A 197 23.35 -4.50 -11.00
N ALA A 198 22.76 -3.51 -10.38
CA ALA A 198 22.39 -2.24 -10.99
C ALA A 198 23.58 -1.27 -11.09
N GLY A 199 24.48 -1.47 -12.06
CA GLY A 199 25.48 -0.52 -12.56
C GLY A 199 26.11 0.48 -11.55
N ASP A 200 26.55 1.65 -12.04
CA ASP A 200 27.25 2.66 -11.22
C ASP A 200 26.35 3.77 -10.65
N ALA A 201 25.06 3.75 -10.95
CA ALA A 201 24.11 4.74 -10.44
C ALA A 201 24.02 4.70 -8.91
N LEU A 202 23.88 5.86 -8.26
CA LEU A 202 23.70 5.94 -6.82
C LEU A 202 22.26 5.59 -6.41
N PHE A 203 21.26 6.14 -7.10
CA PHE A 203 19.85 5.82 -6.94
C PHE A 203 19.44 4.84 -8.04
N LEU A 204 18.91 3.67 -7.67
CA LEU A 204 18.76 2.54 -8.58
C LEU A 204 17.32 2.40 -9.11
N GLY A 205 16.32 2.70 -8.30
CA GLY A 205 14.92 2.52 -8.62
C GLY A 205 14.03 2.59 -7.38
N ILE A 206 12.75 2.26 -7.52
CA ILE A 206 11.77 2.24 -6.44
C ILE A 206 11.47 0.78 -6.08
N ASP A 207 11.75 0.36 -4.83
CA ASP A 207 11.38 -0.97 -4.38
C ASP A 207 9.90 -1.09 -4.05
N HIS A 208 9.36 -0.13 -3.28
CA HIS A 208 7.97 -0.17 -2.84
C HIS A 208 7.42 1.22 -2.47
N SER A 209 6.10 1.28 -2.31
CA SER A 209 5.44 2.30 -1.52
C SER A 209 4.91 1.65 -0.24
N ALA A 210 5.09 2.30 0.90
CA ALA A 210 4.55 1.82 2.17
C ALA A 210 3.45 2.72 2.68
N ILE A 211 2.42 2.13 3.28
CA ILE A 211 1.25 2.81 3.85
C ILE A 211 1.01 2.37 5.28
N VAL A 212 0.65 3.30 6.17
CA VAL A 212 0.25 2.97 7.53
C VAL A 212 -1.18 2.46 7.54
N VAL A 213 -1.38 1.27 8.12
CA VAL A 213 -2.69 0.63 8.23
C VAL A 213 -3.06 0.37 9.69
N ALA A 214 -4.35 0.48 10.00
CA ALA A 214 -4.86 0.23 11.34
C ALA A 214 -4.93 -1.27 11.68
N ASP A 215 -5.17 -2.12 10.67
CA ASP A 215 -5.36 -3.56 10.78
C ASP A 215 -4.89 -4.22 9.49
N THR A 216 -3.74 -4.91 9.55
CA THR A 216 -3.15 -5.62 8.41
C THR A 216 -4.11 -6.65 7.82
N ASP A 217 -4.90 -7.37 8.64
CA ASP A 217 -5.79 -8.40 8.13
C ASP A 217 -7.00 -7.79 7.37
N ALA A 218 -7.45 -6.60 7.77
CA ALA A 218 -8.44 -5.83 7.02
C ALA A 218 -7.89 -5.37 5.67
N SER A 219 -6.66 -4.86 5.65
CA SER A 219 -5.98 -4.43 4.43
C SER A 219 -5.68 -5.61 3.50
N LEU A 220 -5.31 -6.78 4.03
CA LEU A 220 -5.12 -8.00 3.23
C LEU A 220 -6.41 -8.45 2.54
N ARG A 221 -7.58 -8.32 3.16
CA ARG A 221 -8.86 -8.58 2.47
C ARG A 221 -9.08 -7.68 1.26
N TYR A 222 -8.58 -6.46 1.30
CA TYR A 222 -8.62 -5.54 0.16
C TYR A 222 -7.55 -5.86 -0.88
N TYR A 223 -6.29 -5.77 -0.50
CA TYR A 223 -5.16 -5.87 -1.45
C TYR A 223 -4.91 -7.30 -1.95
N HIS A 224 -5.01 -8.30 -1.07
CA HIS A 224 -4.74 -9.70 -1.41
C HIS A 224 -6.00 -10.42 -1.88
N ASP A 225 -7.07 -10.47 -1.06
CA ASP A 225 -8.24 -11.30 -1.37
C ASP A 225 -9.11 -10.70 -2.50
N THR A 226 -9.20 -9.36 -2.57
CA THR A 226 -10.05 -8.68 -3.55
C THR A 226 -9.26 -8.25 -4.79
N LEU A 227 -8.09 -7.63 -4.64
CA LEU A 227 -7.28 -7.17 -5.76
C LEU A 227 -6.28 -8.22 -6.29
N GLY A 228 -6.02 -9.30 -5.54
CA GLY A 228 -5.20 -10.42 -5.98
C GLY A 228 -3.69 -10.20 -5.91
N LEU A 229 -3.21 -9.21 -5.15
CA LEU A 229 -1.78 -9.04 -4.89
C LEU A 229 -1.25 -10.21 -4.05
N LYS A 230 -0.02 -10.62 -4.31
CA LYS A 230 0.63 -11.74 -3.60
C LYS A 230 1.35 -11.24 -2.35
N ILE A 231 1.18 -11.94 -1.23
CA ILE A 231 1.99 -11.69 -0.04
C ILE A 231 3.40 -12.18 -0.33
N ALA A 232 4.38 -11.26 -0.31
CA ALA A 232 5.78 -11.54 -0.63
C ALA A 232 6.63 -11.79 0.61
N GLY A 233 6.15 -11.38 1.78
CA GLY A 233 6.85 -11.57 3.04
C GLY A 233 6.31 -10.66 4.13
N GLY A 234 6.98 -10.71 5.28
CA GLY A 234 6.65 -9.82 6.40
C GLY A 234 7.67 -9.91 7.49
N SER A 235 7.66 -8.93 8.37
CA SER A 235 8.53 -8.85 9.53
C SER A 235 7.83 -8.16 10.70
N GLU A 236 8.32 -8.38 11.88
CA GLU A 236 8.00 -7.56 13.03
C GLU A 236 9.25 -6.77 13.42
N ASN A 237 9.16 -5.46 13.31
CA ASN A 237 10.28 -4.55 13.52
C ASN A 237 10.06 -3.75 14.81
N TYR A 238 11.06 -3.70 15.66
CA TYR A 238 11.05 -2.95 16.91
C TYR A 238 12.47 -2.67 17.42
N GLY A 239 12.59 -1.90 18.49
CA GLY A 239 13.85 -1.55 19.12
C GLY A 239 14.38 -0.18 18.66
N PRO A 240 15.55 0.22 19.19
CA PRO A 240 16.08 1.57 18.99
C PRO A 240 16.26 1.97 17.53
N GLU A 241 16.64 1.03 16.66
CA GLU A 241 16.85 1.28 15.24
C GLU A 241 15.51 1.62 14.56
N GLN A 242 14.44 0.87 14.87
CA GLN A 242 13.12 1.13 14.33
C GLN A 242 12.53 2.43 14.88
N GLU A 243 12.69 2.70 16.18
CA GLU A 243 12.26 3.96 16.78
C GLU A 243 12.92 5.17 16.13
N ARG A 244 14.23 5.10 15.86
CA ARG A 244 15.00 6.18 15.24
C ARG A 244 14.70 6.32 13.75
N LEU A 245 14.42 5.21 13.07
CA LEU A 245 14.02 5.22 11.65
C LEU A 245 12.68 5.94 11.49
N ASN A 246 11.67 5.55 12.25
CA ASN A 246 10.33 6.16 12.18
C ASN A 246 10.24 7.50 12.94
N ASN A 247 11.21 7.81 13.80
CA ASN A 247 11.16 8.92 14.76
C ASN A 247 9.88 8.85 15.62
N VAL A 248 9.54 7.64 16.05
CA VAL A 248 8.39 7.31 16.90
C VAL A 248 8.88 6.46 18.07
N PHE A 249 8.85 7.02 19.28
CA PHE A 249 9.29 6.31 20.47
C PHE A 249 8.43 5.08 20.76
N GLY A 250 9.06 3.95 21.07
CA GLY A 250 8.41 2.67 21.32
C GLY A 250 7.82 2.01 20.04
N ALA A 251 8.25 2.43 18.86
CA ALA A 251 7.75 1.87 17.60
C ALA A 251 7.97 0.36 17.52
N ARG A 252 6.86 -0.36 17.34
CA ARG A 252 6.79 -1.79 17.03
C ARG A 252 5.80 -1.99 15.92
N LEU A 253 6.27 -2.47 14.79
CA LEU A 253 5.48 -2.60 13.57
C LEU A 253 5.38 -4.05 13.13
N ARG A 254 4.18 -4.45 12.71
CA ARG A 254 3.98 -5.57 11.79
C ARG A 254 4.06 -5.00 10.37
N ILE A 255 5.03 -5.47 9.60
CA ILE A 255 5.23 -5.07 8.20
C ILE A 255 4.84 -6.26 7.33
N THR A 256 4.03 -6.02 6.29
CA THR A 256 3.62 -7.04 5.34
C THR A 256 3.83 -6.52 3.93
N ALA A 257 4.70 -7.18 3.18
CA ALA A 257 5.01 -6.82 1.80
C ALA A 257 4.08 -7.54 0.81
N LEU A 258 3.54 -6.79 -0.13
CA LEU A 258 2.69 -7.24 -1.22
C LEU A 258 3.34 -6.96 -2.57
N ARG A 259 3.15 -7.85 -3.54
CA ARG A 259 3.67 -7.71 -4.91
C ARG A 259 2.61 -8.10 -5.95
N ALA A 260 2.56 -7.34 -7.03
CA ALA A 260 1.99 -7.78 -8.30
C ALA A 260 3.03 -8.62 -9.07
N GLU A 261 2.73 -8.99 -10.31
CA GLU A 261 3.72 -9.69 -11.16
C GLU A 261 4.86 -8.76 -11.61
N ARG A 262 4.58 -7.47 -11.71
CA ARG A 262 5.52 -6.43 -12.16
C ARG A 262 5.35 -5.14 -11.37
N GLY A 263 6.42 -4.36 -11.31
CA GLY A 263 6.45 -3.04 -10.69
C GLY A 263 6.82 -3.05 -9.21
N PRO A 264 6.80 -1.89 -8.55
CA PRO A 264 7.14 -1.74 -7.15
C PRO A 264 6.16 -2.48 -6.24
N GLY A 265 6.62 -2.81 -5.02
CA GLY A 265 5.78 -3.41 -3.99
C GLY A 265 4.90 -2.42 -3.28
N ILE A 266 4.04 -2.98 -2.43
CA ILE A 266 3.28 -2.24 -1.42
C ILE A 266 3.61 -2.85 -0.07
N GLU A 267 3.99 -2.02 0.90
CA GLU A 267 4.17 -2.46 2.28
C GLU A 267 3.08 -1.91 3.18
N LEU A 268 2.46 -2.79 3.96
CA LEU A 268 1.50 -2.44 4.98
C LEU A 268 2.24 -2.29 6.31
N LEU A 269 2.15 -1.11 6.94
CA LEU A 269 2.82 -0.78 8.19
C LEU A 269 1.77 -0.69 9.32
N GLU A 270 1.54 -1.77 10.05
CA GLU A 270 0.68 -1.73 11.22
C GLU A 270 1.51 -1.43 12.48
N TYR A 271 1.28 -0.28 13.12
CA TYR A 271 1.88 0.04 14.40
C TYR A 271 1.20 -0.73 15.52
N LEU A 272 1.83 -1.82 15.98
CA LEU A 272 1.41 -2.56 17.16
C LEU A 272 1.57 -1.71 18.43
N ALA A 273 2.60 -0.83 18.43
CA ALA A 273 2.87 0.20 19.44
C ALA A 273 3.68 1.35 18.81
N PRO A 274 3.47 2.62 19.26
CA PRO A 274 2.27 3.08 19.92
C PRO A 274 1.09 3.16 18.95
N ARG A 275 -0.11 2.87 19.42
CA ARG A 275 -1.35 3.00 18.62
C ARG A 275 -1.94 4.42 18.67
N SER A 276 -1.08 5.42 18.72
CA SER A 276 -1.46 6.84 18.88
C SER A 276 -1.46 7.61 17.57
N GLY A 277 -1.29 6.94 16.42
CA GLY A 277 -1.41 7.56 15.10
C GLY A 277 -2.84 8.07 14.86
N ARG A 278 -2.93 9.21 14.18
CA ARG A 278 -4.22 9.81 13.84
C ARG A 278 -4.83 9.08 12.64
N PRO A 279 -6.16 8.85 12.62
CA PRO A 279 -6.81 8.25 11.45
C PRO A 279 -6.78 9.21 10.26
N MET A 280 -6.93 8.67 9.04
CA MET A 280 -7.12 9.48 7.84
C MET A 280 -8.31 10.43 8.04
N PRO A 281 -8.19 11.73 7.76
CA PRO A 281 -9.33 12.64 7.86
C PRO A 281 -10.47 12.17 6.94
N VAL A 282 -11.69 12.09 7.49
CA VAL A 282 -12.86 11.54 6.77
C VAL A 282 -13.24 12.36 5.53
N ASP A 283 -12.83 13.61 5.49
CA ASP A 283 -13.05 14.58 4.42
C ASP A 283 -11.84 14.73 3.49
N THR A 284 -10.89 13.79 3.54
CA THR A 284 -9.74 13.76 2.61
C THR A 284 -10.25 13.69 1.17
N GLN A 285 -9.69 14.54 0.32
CA GLN A 285 -9.98 14.61 -1.12
C GLN A 285 -8.72 14.28 -1.92
N SER A 286 -8.88 13.88 -3.17
CA SER A 286 -7.75 13.51 -4.04
C SER A 286 -6.81 14.68 -4.33
N ASN A 287 -7.26 15.94 -4.20
CA ASN A 287 -6.43 17.13 -4.35
C ASN A 287 -5.68 17.54 -3.06
N ASP A 288 -5.92 16.91 -1.91
CA ASP A 288 -5.12 17.19 -0.71
C ASP A 288 -3.68 16.71 -0.89
N VAL A 289 -2.70 17.52 -0.47
CA VAL A 289 -1.28 17.24 -0.73
C VAL A 289 -0.79 15.96 -0.03
N TRP A 290 -1.44 15.52 1.06
CA TRP A 290 -1.13 14.22 1.67
C TRP A 290 -1.78 13.04 0.96
N ASN A 291 -2.59 13.27 -0.11
CA ASN A 291 -3.22 12.20 -0.84
C ASN A 291 -2.27 11.60 -1.88
N TRP A 292 -2.21 10.30 -1.89
CA TRP A 292 -1.44 9.48 -2.81
C TRP A 292 -2.34 8.39 -3.36
N HIS A 293 -2.01 7.91 -4.54
CA HIS A 293 -2.62 6.68 -5.03
C HIS A 293 -1.59 5.76 -5.68
N ILE A 294 -1.89 4.47 -5.65
CA ILE A 294 -1.07 3.45 -6.29
C ILE A 294 -1.79 3.04 -7.57
N ASP A 295 -1.13 3.22 -8.69
CA ASP A 295 -1.68 2.91 -10.02
C ASP A 295 -1.45 1.44 -10.35
N MET A 296 -2.51 0.73 -10.65
CA MET A 296 -2.49 -0.71 -10.88
C MET A 296 -3.16 -1.06 -12.20
N GLN A 297 -2.49 -1.89 -13.00
CA GLN A 297 -3.07 -2.45 -14.21
C GLN A 297 -4.06 -3.56 -13.86
N ALA A 298 -5.32 -3.37 -14.27
CA ALA A 298 -6.45 -4.25 -13.93
C ALA A 298 -7.46 -4.38 -15.07
N GLU A 299 -8.21 -5.48 -15.07
CA GLU A 299 -9.45 -5.60 -15.83
C GLU A 299 -10.57 -4.86 -15.06
N VAL A 300 -10.72 -3.55 -15.33
CA VAL A 300 -11.56 -2.64 -14.55
C VAL A 300 -13.00 -3.15 -14.37
N PRO A 301 -13.74 -3.67 -15.39
CA PRO A 301 -15.11 -4.13 -15.17
C PRO A 301 -15.24 -5.34 -14.24
N GLN A 302 -14.26 -6.25 -14.29
CA GLN A 302 -14.23 -7.45 -13.45
C GLN A 302 -13.90 -7.09 -12.01
N THR A 303 -12.91 -6.21 -11.83
CA THR A 303 -12.49 -5.73 -10.51
C THR A 303 -13.56 -4.89 -9.84
N ASP A 304 -14.26 -4.02 -10.60
CA ASP A 304 -15.43 -3.26 -10.12
C ASP A 304 -16.52 -4.18 -9.53
N ALA A 305 -16.83 -5.27 -10.22
CA ALA A 305 -17.82 -6.23 -9.73
C ALA A 305 -17.40 -6.90 -8.40
N ALA A 306 -16.11 -7.16 -8.20
CA ALA A 306 -15.59 -7.71 -6.94
C ALA A 306 -15.63 -6.69 -5.79
N VAL A 307 -15.19 -5.47 -6.08
CA VAL A 307 -15.18 -4.34 -5.14
C VAL A 307 -16.59 -4.03 -4.65
N ARG A 308 -17.59 -4.00 -5.54
CA ARG A 308 -19.00 -3.78 -5.18
C ARG A 308 -19.55 -4.84 -4.23
N ARG A 309 -19.20 -6.12 -4.45
CA ARG A 309 -19.62 -7.22 -3.56
C ARG A 309 -19.07 -7.09 -2.15
N GLN A 310 -17.89 -6.46 -1.99
CA GLN A 310 -17.21 -6.25 -0.71
C GLN A 310 -17.53 -4.89 -0.07
N HIS A 311 -18.32 -4.04 -0.75
CA HIS A 311 -18.74 -2.71 -0.28
C HIS A 311 -17.58 -1.75 0.01
N TYR A 312 -16.47 -1.85 -0.74
CA TYR A 312 -15.37 -0.88 -0.63
C TYR A 312 -15.78 0.49 -1.17
N ARG A 313 -15.10 1.52 -0.68
CA ARG A 313 -15.45 2.90 -1.00
C ARG A 313 -14.88 3.31 -2.35
N TYR A 314 -15.69 4.04 -3.11
CA TYR A 314 -15.30 4.66 -4.36
C TYR A 314 -14.89 6.11 -4.11
N VAL A 315 -13.83 6.54 -4.79
CA VAL A 315 -13.50 7.95 -5.01
C VAL A 315 -14.16 8.40 -6.31
N SER A 316 -13.93 7.66 -7.39
CA SER A 316 -14.57 7.94 -8.67
C SER A 316 -16.08 7.67 -8.62
N ALA A 317 -16.82 8.33 -9.52
CA ALA A 317 -18.27 8.11 -9.67
C ALA A 317 -18.66 6.67 -10.10
N GLY A 318 -17.66 5.84 -10.39
CA GLY A 318 -17.71 4.47 -10.88
C GLY A 318 -16.56 4.26 -11.87
N PRO A 319 -16.56 3.19 -12.67
CA PRO A 319 -15.63 3.04 -13.78
C PRO A 319 -15.79 4.17 -14.79
N ILE A 320 -14.72 4.91 -15.03
CA ILE A 320 -14.66 5.99 -16.02
C ILE A 320 -14.07 5.44 -17.32
N ARG A 321 -14.71 5.73 -18.44
CA ARG A 321 -14.20 5.39 -19.78
C ARG A 321 -13.66 6.64 -20.44
N PHE A 322 -12.40 6.56 -20.89
CA PHE A 322 -11.77 7.65 -21.60
C PHE A 322 -11.91 7.46 -23.11
N THR A 323 -12.24 8.52 -23.82
CA THR A 323 -12.35 8.50 -25.29
C THR A 323 -11.03 8.80 -25.98
N SER A 324 -10.04 9.29 -25.21
CA SER A 324 -8.69 9.60 -25.67
C SER A 324 -7.71 9.54 -24.49
N GLY A 325 -6.42 9.35 -24.79
CA GLY A 325 -5.36 9.33 -23.78
C GLY A 325 -4.70 7.97 -23.62
N GLU A 326 -3.96 7.80 -22.51
CA GLU A 326 -3.10 6.64 -22.24
C GLU A 326 -3.86 5.42 -21.67
N ARG A 327 -5.12 5.60 -21.27
CA ARG A 327 -5.94 4.56 -20.65
C ARG A 327 -7.33 4.50 -21.27
N ALA A 328 -7.86 3.30 -21.42
CA ALA A 328 -9.23 3.08 -21.92
C ALA A 328 -10.27 3.23 -20.81
N SER A 329 -9.97 2.76 -19.60
CA SER A 329 -10.83 2.94 -18.44
C SER A 329 -10.05 3.02 -17.15
N ALA A 330 -10.65 3.68 -16.15
CA ALA A 330 -10.09 3.78 -14.82
C ALA A 330 -11.15 3.74 -13.72
N LEU A 331 -10.74 3.35 -12.51
CA LEU A 331 -11.57 3.29 -11.32
C LEU A 331 -10.71 3.66 -10.12
N MET A 332 -11.10 4.68 -9.36
CA MET A 332 -10.40 5.08 -8.16
C MET A 332 -11.17 4.67 -6.92
N LEU A 333 -10.49 4.01 -6.00
CA LEU A 333 -11.05 3.38 -4.81
C LEU A 333 -10.28 3.83 -3.57
N ARG A 334 -10.90 3.64 -2.39
CA ARG A 334 -10.21 3.72 -1.10
C ARG A 334 -10.15 2.37 -0.43
N ASP A 335 -8.99 2.08 0.12
CA ASP A 335 -8.77 0.95 1.02
C ASP A 335 -9.51 1.15 2.36
N PRO A 336 -9.48 0.18 3.31
CA PRO A 336 -10.14 0.32 4.60
C PRO A 336 -9.68 1.54 5.43
N ASP A 337 -8.43 1.98 5.29
CA ASP A 337 -7.84 3.10 6.04
C ASP A 337 -7.94 4.44 5.30
N GLY A 338 -8.35 4.44 4.04
CA GLY A 338 -8.60 5.64 3.26
C GLY A 338 -7.54 5.97 2.20
N HIS A 339 -6.52 5.13 2.01
CA HIS A 339 -5.54 5.29 0.94
C HIS A 339 -6.18 5.02 -0.42
N GLU A 340 -5.78 5.79 -1.42
CA GLU A 340 -6.33 5.65 -2.76
C GLU A 340 -5.56 4.65 -3.62
N THR A 341 -6.31 3.91 -4.41
CA THR A 341 -5.80 3.02 -5.46
C THR A 341 -6.49 3.35 -6.77
N LEU A 342 -5.70 3.55 -7.82
CA LEU A 342 -6.18 3.74 -9.17
C LEU A 342 -6.03 2.43 -9.95
N LEU A 343 -7.15 1.86 -10.36
CA LEU A 343 -7.19 0.71 -11.25
C LEU A 343 -7.37 1.21 -12.68
N GLU A 344 -6.50 0.82 -13.58
CA GLU A 344 -6.57 1.26 -14.97
C GLU A 344 -6.40 0.10 -15.96
N SER A 345 -7.09 0.18 -17.10
CA SER A 345 -6.90 -0.68 -18.27
C SER A 345 -6.44 0.15 -19.47
N ASN A 346 -5.59 -0.44 -20.27
CA ASN A 346 -5.14 0.13 -21.56
C ASN A 346 -6.11 -0.23 -22.67
#